data_d8d63ca77189ee37fe930a88f4c9a662
#
_entry.id   d8d63ca77189ee37fe930a88f4c9a662
#
_cell.length_a   1.000
_cell.length_b   1.000
_cell.length_c   1.000
_cell.angle_alpha   90.00
_cell.angle_beta   90.00
_cell.angle_gamma   90.00
#
_symmetry.space_group_name_H-M   'P 1'
#
loop_
_entity.id
_entity.type
_entity.pdbx_description
1 polymer ?
#
loop_
_entity_poly.entity_id
_entity_poly.type
_entity_poly.pdbx_seq_one_letter_code
_entity_poly.pdbx_strand_id
1 'polypeptide(L)'
;MYKLLLCWRYLRTRWIALASIVSVTLGVATLVVVNSVMDGFTSQMQERMHGILSDLVIETRSTTGLSQPDWYVRRIRERLDDSVSGITTVVTLPAMMTFTVNGQSHTQQVNLIGIDQDTYASVSDFSKYLLHPENQKQLEFLLRENGYAPDRDSLQPAGWEHRRQVEKTKKDFAAKQVEFRKEMERYNKLMSEIRAKESRPAEAKADDDSAKSDDVTEDGPIDARLATPTPNASTVESLQAPALIQATGEGYVFDGEKEQRVGIVLGIGLGSIRGRDSEGKIRDHYYLRPGDDVSVAFPNAGTPPRAIDQSFTIVDFYESKMSEYDATFAFVPIQALQRARGMIDPQTGIGSVTSIQIKLKQGVDLAKARDILRSEFPPESMVSVNSWKDTQGPLLAAVAMETTILNILLFMIIAVAGFGILATFFMIVVEKTRDIGVLKSLGASGNG
;
A
#
# COMPACT_ATOMS: atom_id res chain seq x y z
N MET A 1 -32.28 49.44 -22.81
CA MET A 1 -30.88 49.91 -22.86
C MET A 1 -30.62 51.12 -21.95
N TYR A 2 -31.49 52.11 -21.88
CA TYR A 2 -31.30 53.33 -21.03
C TYR A 2 -31.10 53.00 -19.54
N LYS A 3 -31.89 52.07 -18.98
CA LYS A 3 -31.80 51.68 -17.56
C LYS A 3 -30.44 51.03 -17.22
N LEU A 4 -29.83 50.25 -18.13
CA LEU A 4 -28.51 49.65 -17.97
C LEU A 4 -27.38 50.69 -18.02
N LEU A 5 -27.48 51.67 -18.92
CA LEU A 5 -26.52 52.78 -19.02
C LEU A 5 -26.56 53.67 -17.76
N LEU A 6 -27.75 53.95 -17.21
CA LEU A 6 -27.93 54.70 -15.96
C LEU A 6 -27.35 53.91 -14.77
N CYS A 7 -27.59 52.63 -14.70
CA CYS A 7 -27.07 51.76 -13.67
C CYS A 7 -25.53 51.72 -13.70
N TRP A 8 -24.95 51.58 -14.91
CA TRP A 8 -23.49 51.57 -15.11
C TRP A 8 -22.86 52.90 -14.72
N ARG A 9 -23.46 54.04 -15.11
CA ARG A 9 -22.98 55.39 -14.72
C ARG A 9 -23.06 55.61 -13.22
N TYR A 10 -24.12 55.12 -12.58
CA TYR A 10 -24.31 55.24 -11.12
C TYR A 10 -23.30 54.39 -10.35
N LEU A 11 -23.06 53.16 -10.77
CA LEU A 11 -22.04 52.24 -10.20
C LEU A 11 -20.63 52.81 -10.33
N ARG A 12 -20.30 53.44 -11.44
CA ARG A 12 -18.97 54.00 -11.68
C ARG A 12 -18.70 55.26 -10.80
N THR A 13 -19.74 55.97 -10.40
CA THR A 13 -19.62 57.18 -9.55
C THR A 13 -19.57 56.87 -8.07
N ARG A 14 -20.05 55.67 -7.64
CA ARG A 14 -20.09 55.24 -6.23
C ARG A 14 -19.25 53.99 -5.99
N TRP A 15 -17.97 54.20 -5.77
CA TRP A 15 -16.99 53.12 -5.56
C TRP A 15 -17.38 52.13 -4.44
N ILE A 16 -18.06 52.58 -3.38
CA ILE A 16 -18.50 51.76 -2.25
C ILE A 16 -19.56 50.73 -2.71
N ALA A 17 -20.51 51.13 -3.55
CA ALA A 17 -21.51 50.23 -4.09
C ALA A 17 -20.90 49.18 -5.06
N LEU A 18 -19.94 49.62 -5.87
CA LEU A 18 -19.17 48.70 -6.75
C LEU A 18 -18.37 47.70 -5.93
N ALA A 19 -17.67 48.16 -4.88
CA ALA A 19 -16.90 47.28 -4.01
C ALA A 19 -17.77 46.21 -3.32
N SER A 20 -18.98 46.59 -2.87
CA SER A 20 -19.93 45.63 -2.28
C SER A 20 -20.42 44.57 -3.28
N ILE A 21 -20.72 44.97 -4.52
CA ILE A 21 -21.11 44.03 -5.58
C ILE A 21 -19.97 43.09 -5.91
N VAL A 22 -18.76 43.59 -6.07
CA VAL A 22 -17.56 42.77 -6.35
C VAL A 22 -17.31 41.78 -5.22
N SER A 23 -17.43 42.21 -3.96
CA SER A 23 -17.26 41.37 -2.79
C SER A 23 -18.23 40.19 -2.77
N VAL A 24 -19.54 40.44 -3.05
CA VAL A 24 -20.53 39.36 -3.11
C VAL A 24 -20.31 38.45 -4.31
N THR A 25 -20.03 39.05 -5.47
CA THR A 25 -19.75 38.26 -6.67
C THR A 25 -18.54 37.34 -6.43
N LEU A 26 -17.49 37.82 -5.80
CA LEU A 26 -16.32 37.02 -5.45
C LEU A 26 -16.69 35.94 -4.44
N GLY A 27 -17.48 36.22 -3.41
CA GLY A 27 -17.94 35.23 -2.43
C GLY A 27 -18.75 34.10 -3.07
N VAL A 28 -19.73 34.45 -3.93
CA VAL A 28 -20.52 33.47 -4.65
C VAL A 28 -19.67 32.63 -5.66
N ALA A 29 -18.79 33.33 -6.39
CA ALA A 29 -17.87 32.65 -7.32
C ALA A 29 -16.97 31.65 -6.58
N THR A 30 -16.41 32.04 -5.46
CA THR A 30 -15.58 31.15 -4.60
C THR A 30 -16.39 29.95 -4.14
N LEU A 31 -17.64 30.13 -3.70
CA LEU A 31 -18.52 29.03 -3.28
C LEU A 31 -18.76 28.05 -4.42
N VAL A 32 -19.12 28.54 -5.60
CA VAL A 32 -19.37 27.68 -6.76
C VAL A 32 -18.10 26.90 -7.16
N VAL A 33 -16.95 27.57 -7.20
CA VAL A 33 -15.68 26.92 -7.55
C VAL A 33 -15.29 25.86 -6.52
N VAL A 34 -15.34 26.19 -5.23
CA VAL A 34 -14.97 25.24 -4.17
C VAL A 34 -15.90 24.03 -4.17
N ASN A 35 -17.22 24.23 -4.24
CA ASN A 35 -18.15 23.10 -4.30
C ASN A 35 -17.93 22.24 -5.55
N SER A 36 -17.75 22.86 -6.72
CA SER A 36 -17.49 22.10 -7.95
C SER A 36 -16.20 21.28 -7.89
N VAL A 37 -15.14 21.83 -7.28
CA VAL A 37 -13.88 21.11 -7.07
C VAL A 37 -14.07 19.95 -6.10
N MET A 38 -14.78 20.18 -4.99
CA MET A 38 -15.05 19.14 -3.98
C MET A 38 -15.94 18.03 -4.53
N ASP A 39 -17.00 18.37 -5.26
CA ASP A 39 -17.87 17.38 -5.92
C ASP A 39 -17.11 16.57 -6.95
N GLY A 40 -16.26 17.22 -7.76
CA GLY A 40 -15.40 16.55 -8.73
C GLY A 40 -14.38 15.61 -8.06
N PHE A 41 -13.73 16.06 -6.99
CA PHE A 41 -12.80 15.24 -6.21
C PHE A 41 -13.50 14.02 -5.59
N THR A 42 -14.64 14.23 -4.93
CA THR A 42 -15.42 13.17 -4.29
C THR A 42 -15.90 12.15 -5.31
N SER A 43 -16.42 12.61 -6.44
CA SER A 43 -16.86 11.73 -7.53
C SER A 43 -15.71 10.90 -8.11
N GLN A 44 -14.57 11.52 -8.39
CA GLN A 44 -13.39 10.83 -8.90
C GLN A 44 -12.81 9.83 -7.90
N MET A 45 -12.80 10.18 -6.61
CA MET A 45 -12.37 9.26 -5.55
C MET A 45 -13.31 8.06 -5.44
N GLN A 46 -14.63 8.28 -5.46
CA GLN A 46 -15.62 7.21 -5.45
C GLN A 46 -15.51 6.30 -6.69
N GLU A 47 -15.30 6.86 -7.88
CA GLU A 47 -15.13 6.11 -9.11
C GLU A 47 -13.88 5.21 -9.06
N ARG A 48 -12.76 5.73 -8.56
CA ARG A 48 -11.53 4.93 -8.37
C ARG A 48 -11.73 3.80 -7.36
N MET A 49 -12.34 4.10 -6.20
CA MET A 49 -12.65 3.07 -5.21
C MET A 49 -13.57 1.99 -5.78
N HIS A 50 -14.59 2.38 -6.53
CA HIS A 50 -15.53 1.46 -7.16
C HIS A 50 -14.88 0.61 -8.28
N GLY A 51 -13.85 1.13 -8.96
CA GLY A 51 -13.06 0.37 -9.95
C GLY A 51 -12.17 -0.71 -9.31
N ILE A 52 -11.68 -0.46 -8.09
CA ILE A 52 -10.79 -1.38 -7.37
C ILE A 52 -11.59 -2.36 -6.51
N LEU A 53 -12.61 -1.86 -5.82
CA LEU A 53 -13.44 -2.63 -4.89
C LEU A 53 -14.65 -3.23 -5.61
N SER A 54 -15.06 -4.40 -5.15
CA SER A 54 -16.33 -5.00 -5.55
C SER A 54 -17.51 -4.23 -4.94
N ASP A 55 -18.69 -4.35 -5.56
CA ASP A 55 -19.91 -3.68 -5.09
C ASP A 55 -20.39 -4.23 -3.74
N LEU A 56 -20.39 -5.56 -3.62
CA LEU A 56 -20.74 -6.27 -2.39
C LEU A 56 -19.66 -7.28 -2.04
N VAL A 57 -19.43 -7.44 -0.75
CA VAL A 57 -18.49 -8.42 -0.19
C VAL A 57 -19.21 -9.23 0.88
N ILE A 58 -19.12 -10.54 0.75
CA ILE A 58 -19.53 -11.50 1.77
C ILE A 58 -18.28 -11.98 2.46
N GLU A 59 -18.14 -11.69 3.75
CA GLU A 59 -16.94 -12.00 4.55
C GLU A 59 -17.30 -12.92 5.70
N THR A 60 -16.39 -13.83 6.05
CA THR A 60 -16.50 -14.62 7.26
C THR A 60 -15.61 -14.08 8.36
N ARG A 61 -16.06 -14.22 9.60
CA ARG A 61 -15.27 -13.97 10.80
C ARG A 61 -14.48 -15.19 11.26
N SER A 62 -14.64 -16.33 10.58
CA SER A 62 -13.91 -17.56 10.89
C SER A 62 -12.48 -17.51 10.34
N THR A 63 -11.51 -17.93 11.12
CA THR A 63 -10.11 -18.08 10.70
C THR A 63 -9.90 -19.20 9.69
N THR A 64 -10.80 -20.18 9.66
CA THR A 64 -10.78 -21.30 8.70
C THR A 64 -11.39 -20.94 7.36
N GLY A 65 -12.11 -19.81 7.28
CA GLY A 65 -12.77 -19.37 6.05
C GLY A 65 -14.16 -19.97 5.85
N LEU A 66 -14.76 -19.66 4.69
CA LEU A 66 -16.01 -20.25 4.19
C LEU A 66 -15.65 -21.55 3.48
N SER A 67 -16.12 -22.65 4.02
CA SER A 67 -16.07 -23.95 3.32
C SER A 67 -17.10 -23.99 2.21
N GLN A 68 -16.82 -24.73 1.12
CA GLN A 68 -17.72 -24.89 -0.03
C GLN A 68 -18.15 -23.56 -0.69
N PRO A 69 -17.21 -22.73 -1.16
CA PRO A 69 -17.52 -21.42 -1.77
C PRO A 69 -18.52 -21.52 -2.92
N ASP A 70 -18.52 -22.61 -3.68
CA ASP A 70 -19.43 -22.84 -4.79
C ASP A 70 -20.92 -22.87 -4.37
N TRP A 71 -21.20 -23.32 -3.15
CA TRP A 71 -22.57 -23.28 -2.61
C TRP A 71 -23.03 -21.84 -2.44
N TYR A 72 -22.17 -20.98 -1.85
CA TYR A 72 -22.48 -19.56 -1.69
C TYR A 72 -22.64 -18.86 -3.04
N VAL A 73 -21.73 -19.12 -3.99
CA VAL A 73 -21.79 -18.55 -5.35
C VAL A 73 -23.10 -18.92 -6.05
N ARG A 74 -23.51 -20.18 -5.98
CA ARG A 74 -24.82 -20.61 -6.55
C ARG A 74 -25.98 -19.89 -5.88
N ARG A 75 -25.98 -19.80 -4.54
CA ARG A 75 -27.05 -19.16 -3.78
C ARG A 75 -27.15 -17.67 -4.05
N ILE A 76 -26.01 -16.98 -4.21
CA ILE A 76 -25.97 -15.58 -4.61
C ILE A 76 -26.61 -15.38 -6.00
N ARG A 77 -26.26 -16.23 -6.96
CA ARG A 77 -26.83 -16.17 -8.31
C ARG A 77 -28.33 -16.43 -8.31
N GLU A 78 -28.80 -17.39 -7.53
CA GLU A 78 -30.25 -17.68 -7.40
C GLU A 78 -31.04 -16.51 -6.82
N ARG A 79 -30.44 -15.73 -5.88
CA ARG A 79 -31.13 -14.64 -5.20
C ARG A 79 -31.06 -13.31 -5.92
N LEU A 80 -29.95 -13.01 -6.58
CA LEU A 80 -29.73 -11.77 -7.31
C LEU A 80 -29.99 -11.92 -8.82
N ASP A 81 -30.18 -13.16 -9.29
CA ASP A 81 -30.50 -13.51 -10.68
C ASP A 81 -29.68 -12.70 -11.70
N ASP A 82 -30.32 -12.02 -12.63
CA ASP A 82 -29.68 -11.23 -13.69
C ASP A 82 -29.02 -9.93 -13.20
N SER A 83 -29.08 -9.62 -11.91
CA SER A 83 -28.47 -8.39 -11.33
C SER A 83 -26.95 -8.46 -11.18
N VAL A 84 -26.35 -9.65 -11.27
CA VAL A 84 -24.91 -9.87 -11.05
C VAL A 84 -24.15 -9.78 -12.38
N SER A 85 -23.04 -9.00 -12.39
CA SER A 85 -22.11 -8.93 -13.51
C SER A 85 -20.95 -9.92 -13.36
N GLY A 86 -20.41 -10.06 -12.13
CA GLY A 86 -19.30 -10.95 -11.82
C GLY A 86 -19.30 -11.41 -10.36
N ILE A 87 -18.73 -12.58 -10.10
CA ILE A 87 -18.49 -13.10 -8.76
C ILE A 87 -17.11 -13.73 -8.74
N THR A 88 -16.33 -13.42 -7.71
CA THR A 88 -15.04 -14.04 -7.47
C THR A 88 -14.85 -14.40 -6.01
N THR A 89 -14.01 -15.37 -5.76
CA THR A 89 -13.63 -15.79 -4.40
C THR A 89 -12.24 -15.29 -4.07
N VAL A 90 -12.05 -14.86 -2.82
CA VAL A 90 -10.81 -14.23 -2.38
C VAL A 90 -10.40 -14.77 -1.00
N VAL A 91 -9.09 -14.86 -0.78
CA VAL A 91 -8.51 -15.11 0.54
C VAL A 91 -7.70 -13.90 0.94
N THR A 92 -8.17 -13.13 1.93
CA THR A 92 -7.49 -11.92 2.42
C THR A 92 -7.01 -12.13 3.84
N LEU A 93 -5.78 -11.72 4.13
CA LEU A 93 -5.21 -11.77 5.48
C LEU A 93 -4.09 -10.74 5.66
N PRO A 94 -3.89 -10.26 6.90
CA PRO A 94 -2.70 -9.49 7.23
C PRO A 94 -1.47 -10.39 7.24
N ALA A 95 -0.37 -9.88 6.68
CA ALA A 95 0.91 -10.58 6.60
C ALA A 95 2.07 -9.60 6.82
N MET A 96 3.26 -10.15 7.06
CA MET A 96 4.50 -9.39 7.20
C MET A 96 5.42 -9.77 6.04
N MET A 97 5.69 -8.83 5.16
CA MET A 97 6.63 -9.02 4.05
C MET A 97 8.02 -8.59 4.48
N THR A 98 8.98 -9.46 4.28
CA THR A 98 10.41 -9.24 4.58
C THR A 98 11.23 -9.32 3.30
N PHE A 99 12.11 -8.34 3.10
CA PHE A 99 13.01 -8.27 1.96
C PHE A 99 14.35 -7.65 2.38
N THR A 100 15.39 -7.84 1.59
CA THR A 100 16.73 -7.36 1.88
C THR A 100 17.15 -6.30 0.88
N VAL A 101 17.54 -5.12 1.38
CA VAL A 101 18.08 -4.02 0.57
C VAL A 101 19.45 -3.65 1.14
N ASN A 102 20.48 -3.63 0.31
CA ASN A 102 21.85 -3.30 0.72
C ASN A 102 22.37 -4.12 1.93
N GLY A 103 21.95 -5.39 2.04
CA GLY A 103 22.33 -6.27 3.14
C GLY A 103 21.56 -6.06 4.44
N GLN A 104 20.62 -5.12 4.48
CA GLN A 104 19.72 -4.90 5.62
C GLN A 104 18.36 -5.51 5.36
N SER A 105 17.82 -6.21 6.35
CA SER A 105 16.48 -6.77 6.30
C SER A 105 15.45 -5.73 6.70
N HIS A 106 14.44 -5.54 5.85
CA HIS A 106 13.30 -4.65 6.08
C HIS A 106 12.03 -5.48 6.16
N THR A 107 11.16 -5.13 7.10
CA THR A 107 9.86 -5.81 7.27
C THR A 107 8.74 -4.78 7.22
N GLN A 108 7.73 -5.06 6.40
CA GLN A 108 6.55 -4.21 6.21
C GLN A 108 5.27 -5.04 6.39
N GLN A 109 4.25 -4.42 6.98
CA GLN A 109 2.93 -5.03 7.05
C GLN A 109 2.25 -4.90 5.69
N VAL A 110 1.65 -5.99 5.20
CA VAL A 110 0.92 -6.05 3.94
C VAL A 110 -0.41 -6.76 4.13
N ASN A 111 -1.39 -6.42 3.32
CA ASN A 111 -2.60 -7.19 3.15
C ASN A 111 -2.40 -8.17 1.99
N LEU A 112 -2.17 -9.43 2.32
CA LEU A 112 -1.98 -10.48 1.33
C LEU A 112 -3.33 -10.97 0.83
N ILE A 113 -3.55 -10.87 -0.48
CA ILE A 113 -4.81 -11.13 -1.16
C ILE A 113 -4.60 -12.25 -2.18
N GLY A 114 -5.16 -13.42 -1.90
CA GLY A 114 -5.22 -14.53 -2.85
C GLY A 114 -6.39 -14.35 -3.79
N ILE A 115 -6.14 -14.20 -5.08
CA ILE A 115 -7.14 -13.99 -6.12
C ILE A 115 -7.15 -15.10 -7.15
N ASP A 116 -8.31 -15.35 -7.71
CA ASP A 116 -8.48 -16.26 -8.84
C ASP A 116 -8.26 -15.49 -10.14
N GLN A 117 -7.29 -15.92 -10.93
CA GLN A 117 -6.88 -15.25 -12.18
C GLN A 117 -8.01 -15.14 -13.21
N ASP A 118 -8.87 -16.15 -13.26
CA ASP A 118 -9.90 -16.25 -14.29
C ASP A 118 -11.14 -15.39 -13.97
N THR A 119 -11.49 -15.29 -12.70
CA THR A 119 -12.74 -14.64 -12.27
C THR A 119 -12.54 -13.23 -11.73
N TYR A 120 -11.36 -12.89 -11.22
CA TYR A 120 -11.12 -11.61 -10.54
C TYR A 120 -11.31 -10.40 -11.45
N ALA A 121 -10.93 -10.50 -12.73
CA ALA A 121 -11.12 -9.45 -13.73
C ALA A 121 -12.60 -9.12 -14.01
N SER A 122 -13.53 -10.04 -13.69
CA SER A 122 -14.98 -9.78 -13.83
C SER A 122 -15.55 -8.90 -12.70
N VAL A 123 -14.82 -8.73 -11.61
CA VAL A 123 -15.27 -8.03 -10.40
C VAL A 123 -14.51 -6.74 -10.16
N SER A 124 -13.22 -6.71 -10.52
CA SER A 124 -12.32 -5.57 -10.27
C SER A 124 -11.57 -5.19 -11.53
N ASP A 125 -11.34 -3.90 -11.71
CA ASP A 125 -10.49 -3.35 -12.76
C ASP A 125 -8.98 -3.51 -12.47
N PHE A 126 -8.62 -4.39 -11.54
CA PHE A 126 -7.25 -4.61 -11.06
C PHE A 126 -6.22 -4.73 -12.18
N SER A 127 -6.52 -5.50 -13.24
CA SER A 127 -5.60 -5.73 -14.36
C SER A 127 -5.17 -4.42 -15.04
N LYS A 128 -6.04 -3.41 -15.10
CA LYS A 128 -5.74 -2.11 -15.75
C LYS A 128 -4.64 -1.32 -15.03
N TYR A 129 -4.39 -1.63 -13.75
CA TYR A 129 -3.42 -0.94 -12.90
C TYR A 129 -2.07 -1.63 -12.81
N LEU A 130 -1.86 -2.74 -13.53
CA LEU A 130 -0.59 -3.44 -13.61
C LEU A 130 0.39 -2.68 -14.52
N LEU A 131 1.69 -2.78 -14.24
CA LEU A 131 2.70 -2.08 -15.04
C LEU A 131 3.01 -2.78 -16.35
N HIS A 132 2.92 -4.12 -16.39
CA HIS A 132 3.23 -4.87 -17.60
C HIS A 132 2.02 -4.96 -18.55
N PRO A 133 2.14 -4.55 -19.85
CA PRO A 133 1.01 -4.50 -20.78
C PRO A 133 0.33 -5.85 -21.05
N GLU A 134 1.09 -6.96 -21.01
CA GLU A 134 0.50 -8.29 -21.19
C GLU A 134 -0.32 -8.70 -19.96
N ASN A 135 0.14 -8.39 -18.75
CA ASN A 135 -0.59 -8.65 -17.52
C ASN A 135 -1.87 -7.80 -17.42
N GLN A 136 -1.89 -6.63 -18.07
CA GLN A 136 -3.12 -5.82 -18.20
C GLN A 136 -4.18 -6.53 -19.04
N LYS A 137 -3.78 -7.30 -20.06
CA LYS A 137 -4.70 -8.03 -20.93
C LYS A 137 -5.18 -9.33 -20.29
N GLN A 138 -4.25 -10.07 -19.72
CA GLN A 138 -4.50 -11.36 -19.07
C GLN A 138 -3.59 -11.46 -17.86
N LEU A 139 -4.20 -11.52 -16.68
CA LEU A 139 -3.47 -11.65 -15.44
C LEU A 139 -2.85 -13.05 -15.35
N GLU A 140 -1.53 -13.09 -15.33
CA GLU A 140 -0.76 -14.29 -15.03
C GLU A 140 0.27 -13.96 -13.95
N PHE A 141 0.43 -14.83 -12.96
CA PHE A 141 1.46 -14.68 -11.94
C PHE A 141 2.80 -15.26 -12.41
N LEU A 142 3.14 -14.99 -13.67
CA LEU A 142 4.39 -15.42 -14.30
C LEU A 142 5.27 -14.20 -14.56
N LEU A 143 6.57 -14.37 -14.30
CA LEU A 143 7.57 -13.35 -14.56
C LEU A 143 7.77 -13.21 -16.08
N ARG A 144 7.78 -11.97 -16.57
CA ARG A 144 8.00 -11.66 -17.99
C ARG A 144 9.47 -11.37 -18.26
N GLU A 145 9.89 -11.48 -19.52
CA GLU A 145 11.29 -11.23 -19.88
C GLU A 145 11.66 -9.75 -19.75
N ASN A 146 10.83 -8.85 -20.27
CA ASN A 146 11.01 -7.41 -20.23
C ASN A 146 9.65 -6.70 -20.48
N GLY A 147 9.65 -5.41 -20.69
CA GLY A 147 8.43 -4.66 -21.05
C GLY A 147 7.72 -4.02 -19.88
N TYR A 148 8.32 -4.02 -18.69
CA TYR A 148 7.78 -3.33 -17.51
C TYR A 148 7.96 -1.83 -17.65
N ALA A 149 6.85 -1.09 -17.79
CA ALA A 149 6.81 0.36 -17.80
C ALA A 149 8.03 1.00 -18.50
N PRO A 150 8.15 0.90 -19.82
CA PRO A 150 9.35 1.33 -20.58
C PRO A 150 9.63 2.83 -20.47
N ASP A 151 8.65 3.60 -19.99
CA ASP A 151 8.75 5.03 -19.67
C ASP A 151 9.42 5.32 -18.30
N ARG A 152 9.75 4.27 -17.53
CA ARG A 152 10.35 4.38 -16.19
C ARG A 152 11.76 3.78 -16.16
N ASP A 153 12.74 4.58 -16.56
CA ASP A 153 14.15 4.14 -16.63
C ASP A 153 14.67 3.61 -15.28
N SER A 154 14.17 4.14 -14.16
CA SER A 154 14.56 3.72 -12.81
C SER A 154 14.12 2.31 -12.44
N LEU A 155 13.13 1.72 -13.14
CA LEU A 155 12.67 0.36 -12.95
C LEU A 155 13.54 -0.67 -13.71
N GLN A 156 14.27 -0.25 -14.72
CA GLN A 156 15.08 -1.14 -15.56
C GLN A 156 16.45 -1.48 -14.90
N PRO A 157 17.01 -2.70 -15.09
CA PRO A 157 16.36 -3.87 -15.69
C PRO A 157 15.30 -4.47 -14.80
N ALA A 158 14.33 -5.20 -15.37
CA ALA A 158 13.24 -5.87 -14.66
C ALA A 158 12.91 -7.22 -15.30
N GLY A 159 12.17 -8.07 -14.60
CA GLY A 159 11.75 -9.37 -15.08
C GLY A 159 12.86 -10.42 -15.07
N TRP A 160 12.83 -11.35 -16.00
CA TRP A 160 13.81 -12.44 -16.09
C TRP A 160 15.24 -11.95 -16.31
N GLU A 161 15.42 -10.85 -17.03
CA GLU A 161 16.74 -10.24 -17.23
C GLU A 161 17.34 -9.83 -15.89
N HIS A 162 16.60 -9.09 -15.07
CA HIS A 162 17.01 -8.69 -13.73
C HIS A 162 17.29 -9.92 -12.84
N ARG A 163 16.36 -10.89 -12.84
CA ARG A 163 16.50 -12.10 -12.02
C ARG A 163 17.78 -12.86 -12.33
N ARG A 164 18.06 -13.13 -13.60
CA ARG A 164 19.31 -13.80 -14.02
C ARG A 164 20.54 -13.04 -13.59
N GLN A 165 20.53 -11.71 -13.68
CA GLN A 165 21.66 -10.88 -13.25
C GLN A 165 21.88 -10.95 -11.74
N VAL A 166 20.81 -10.88 -10.95
CA VAL A 166 20.86 -10.99 -9.49
C VAL A 166 21.36 -12.37 -9.06
N GLU A 167 20.81 -13.44 -9.63
CA GLU A 167 21.21 -14.82 -9.29
C GLU A 167 22.66 -15.12 -9.68
N LYS A 168 23.13 -14.62 -10.83
CA LYS A 168 24.54 -14.70 -11.21
C LYS A 168 25.43 -14.00 -10.20
N THR A 169 25.06 -12.79 -9.79
CA THR A 169 25.82 -12.03 -8.77
C THR A 169 25.85 -12.76 -7.43
N LYS A 170 24.74 -13.38 -7.01
CA LYS A 170 24.69 -14.20 -5.78
C LYS A 170 25.60 -15.43 -5.88
N LYS A 171 25.61 -16.14 -7.01
CA LYS A 171 26.49 -17.29 -7.24
C LYS A 171 27.97 -16.87 -7.22
N ASP A 172 28.33 -15.78 -7.89
CA ASP A 172 29.70 -15.25 -7.89
C ASP A 172 30.15 -14.82 -6.49
N PHE A 173 29.26 -14.19 -5.72
CA PHE A 173 29.55 -13.81 -4.32
C PHE A 173 29.73 -15.05 -3.42
N ALA A 174 28.86 -16.04 -3.56
CA ALA A 174 28.96 -17.30 -2.81
C ALA A 174 30.28 -18.05 -3.14
N ALA A 175 30.66 -18.09 -4.41
CA ALA A 175 31.93 -18.70 -4.84
C ALA A 175 33.13 -18.00 -4.21
N LYS A 176 33.14 -16.66 -4.22
CA LYS A 176 34.20 -15.85 -3.57
C LYS A 176 34.23 -16.07 -2.07
N GLN A 177 33.10 -16.19 -1.39
CA GLN A 177 33.06 -16.50 0.05
C GLN A 177 33.66 -17.88 0.37
N VAL A 178 33.36 -18.88 -0.44
CA VAL A 178 33.95 -20.23 -0.27
C VAL A 178 35.46 -20.18 -0.48
N GLU A 179 35.94 -19.48 -1.48
CA GLU A 179 37.36 -19.30 -1.75
C GLU A 179 38.06 -18.59 -0.59
N PHE A 180 37.51 -17.46 -0.13
CA PHE A 180 38.01 -16.72 1.04
C PHE A 180 38.05 -17.59 2.30
N ARG A 181 37.01 -18.40 2.54
CA ARG A 181 37.00 -19.32 3.70
C ARG A 181 38.13 -20.35 3.61
N LYS A 182 38.34 -20.92 2.43
CA LYS A 182 39.49 -21.88 2.21
C LYS A 182 40.83 -21.22 2.42
N GLU A 183 41.02 -19.97 1.99
CA GLU A 183 42.24 -19.23 2.23
C GLU A 183 42.45 -18.94 3.72
N MET A 184 41.41 -18.53 4.45
CA MET A 184 41.47 -18.32 5.88
C MET A 184 41.75 -19.59 6.66
N GLU A 185 41.21 -20.72 6.25
CA GLU A 185 41.53 -22.03 6.83
C GLU A 185 43.03 -22.39 6.61
N ARG A 186 43.54 -22.16 5.39
CA ARG A 186 45.00 -22.36 5.10
C ARG A 186 45.85 -21.43 5.94
N TYR A 187 45.50 -20.16 6.05
CA TYR A 187 46.20 -19.19 6.86
C TYR A 187 46.21 -19.59 8.34
N ASN A 188 45.05 -19.94 8.89
CA ASN A 188 44.95 -20.36 10.28
C ASN A 188 45.75 -21.64 10.57
N LYS A 189 45.78 -22.59 9.63
CA LYS A 189 46.61 -23.79 9.73
C LYS A 189 48.10 -23.45 9.74
N LEU A 190 48.53 -22.58 8.84
CA LEU A 190 49.95 -22.12 8.77
C LEU A 190 50.34 -21.40 10.07
N MET A 191 49.47 -20.50 10.58
CA MET A 191 49.73 -19.80 11.83
C MET A 191 49.78 -20.74 13.05
N SER A 192 48.97 -21.79 13.06
CA SER A 192 49.02 -22.82 14.10
C SER A 192 50.31 -23.64 14.05
N GLU A 193 50.83 -23.95 12.86
CA GLU A 193 52.10 -24.63 12.66
C GLU A 193 53.31 -23.77 13.07
N ILE A 194 53.27 -22.45 12.80
CA ILE A 194 54.29 -21.51 13.24
C ILE A 194 54.29 -21.43 14.76
N ARG A 195 53.15 -21.22 15.40
CA ARG A 195 53.06 -21.20 16.87
C ARG A 195 53.51 -22.50 17.53
N ALA A 196 53.21 -23.65 16.91
CA ALA A 196 53.68 -24.96 17.40
C ALA A 196 55.22 -25.13 17.26
N LYS A 197 55.86 -24.49 16.28
CA LYS A 197 57.32 -24.44 16.13
C LYS A 197 57.97 -23.50 17.13
N GLU A 198 57.38 -22.35 17.41
CA GLU A 198 57.88 -21.37 18.38
C GLU A 198 57.71 -21.85 19.82
N SER A 199 56.74 -22.68 20.11
CA SER A 199 56.50 -23.26 21.43
C SER A 199 57.29 -24.52 21.75
N ARG A 200 58.17 -24.99 20.84
CA ARG A 200 59.16 -26.04 21.20
C ARG A 200 60.29 -25.40 22.02
N PRO A 201 60.45 -25.80 23.31
CA PRO A 201 61.55 -25.32 24.11
C PRO A 201 62.88 -25.75 23.45
N ALA A 202 63.77 -24.78 23.24
CA ALA A 202 65.17 -25.10 22.96
C ALA A 202 65.70 -25.93 24.14
N GLU A 203 66.00 -27.20 23.91
CA GLU A 203 66.71 -28.02 24.93
C GLU A 203 67.94 -27.25 25.45
N ALA A 204 67.85 -26.89 26.70
CA ALA A 204 68.85 -26.16 27.45
C ALA A 204 70.10 -27.00 27.57
N LYS A 205 71.23 -26.40 27.18
CA LYS A 205 72.51 -26.72 27.82
C LYS A 205 72.52 -26.06 29.19
N ALA A 206 72.55 -26.91 30.20
CA ALA A 206 72.83 -26.51 31.54
C ALA A 206 74.30 -26.06 31.62
N ASP A 207 74.54 -24.86 32.12
CA ASP A 207 75.70 -24.54 32.89
C ASP A 207 75.34 -23.60 34.04
N ASP A 208 75.70 -24.09 35.18
CA ASP A 208 75.66 -23.61 36.54
C ASP A 208 76.30 -22.23 36.64
N ASP A 209 75.73 -21.22 37.24
CA ASP A 209 76.38 -20.41 38.27
C ASP A 209 75.37 -19.55 39.01
N SER A 210 75.62 -19.61 40.33
CA SER A 210 74.90 -18.92 41.39
C SER A 210 75.17 -17.42 41.43
N ALA A 211 74.19 -16.58 41.76
CA ALA A 211 74.26 -15.66 42.89
C ALA A 211 73.11 -14.58 42.88
N LYS A 212 72.37 -14.59 44.00
CA LYS A 212 71.89 -13.46 44.83
C LYS A 212 71.17 -12.25 44.20
N SER A 213 69.92 -12.16 44.73
CA SER A 213 69.33 -10.99 45.36
C SER A 213 69.35 -9.63 44.70
N ASP A 214 68.26 -9.02 44.46
CA ASP A 214 67.66 -8.00 45.30
C ASP A 214 66.29 -7.50 44.73
N ASP A 215 65.44 -7.38 45.62
CA ASP A 215 64.18 -6.71 45.76
C ASP A 215 64.08 -5.33 45.03
N VAL A 216 63.07 -5.07 44.17
CA VAL A 216 62.36 -3.78 44.04
C VAL A 216 61.05 -3.93 43.36
N THR A 217 59.99 -3.79 44.11
CA THR A 217 58.67 -3.16 43.95
C THR A 217 58.09 -2.92 42.54
N GLU A 218 56.85 -3.42 42.44
CA GLU A 218 55.63 -2.83 41.91
C GLU A 218 55.71 -1.89 40.69
N ASP A 219 55.22 -2.37 39.55
CA ASP A 219 54.20 -1.62 38.80
C ASP A 219 53.38 -2.59 37.97
N GLY A 220 52.07 -2.47 38.12
CA GLY A 220 51.09 -3.40 37.58
C GLY A 220 50.95 -3.31 36.05
N PRO A 221 50.52 -4.39 35.40
CA PRO A 221 50.25 -4.39 33.96
C PRO A 221 48.97 -3.69 33.66
N ILE A 222 49.05 -2.74 32.75
CA ILE A 222 47.89 -2.08 32.10
C ILE A 222 47.06 -3.13 31.38
N ASP A 223 45.87 -3.33 31.90
CA ASP A 223 44.85 -4.23 31.38
C ASP A 223 44.27 -3.63 30.09
N ALA A 224 44.90 -3.89 28.96
CA ALA A 224 44.32 -3.62 27.63
C ALA A 224 43.37 -4.76 27.27
N ARG A 225 42.20 -4.81 27.90
CA ARG A 225 41.05 -5.59 27.41
C ARG A 225 40.46 -4.89 26.22
N LEU A 226 41.02 -5.06 25.04
CA LEU A 226 40.25 -4.99 23.80
C LEU A 226 39.51 -6.32 23.68
N ALA A 227 38.33 -6.35 24.28
CA ALA A 227 37.36 -7.40 24.02
C ALA A 227 36.82 -7.20 22.59
N THR A 228 37.38 -7.94 21.67
CA THR A 228 36.67 -8.29 20.45
C THR A 228 35.43 -9.08 20.84
N PRO A 229 34.21 -8.67 20.48
CA PRO A 229 33.06 -9.52 20.66
C PRO A 229 33.17 -10.68 19.68
N THR A 230 33.59 -11.83 20.18
CA THR A 230 33.28 -13.11 19.52
C THR A 230 31.79 -13.20 19.41
N PRO A 231 31.21 -13.34 18.22
CA PRO A 231 29.81 -13.71 18.14
C PRO A 231 29.70 -15.10 18.72
N ASN A 232 29.01 -15.21 19.84
CA ASN A 232 28.57 -16.48 20.40
C ASN A 232 27.84 -17.26 19.29
N ALA A 233 28.53 -18.25 18.73
CA ALA A 233 27.94 -19.34 17.98
C ALA A 233 27.29 -20.30 18.97
N SER A 234 26.22 -19.85 19.61
CA SER A 234 25.37 -20.72 20.39
C SER A 234 23.93 -20.30 20.14
N THR A 235 23.24 -21.21 19.48
CA THR A 235 21.79 -21.31 19.43
C THR A 235 21.08 -20.24 18.57
N VAL A 236 21.45 -20.15 17.29
CA VAL A 236 20.41 -20.13 16.27
C VAL A 236 20.21 -21.60 15.89
N GLU A 237 19.49 -22.28 16.72
CA GLU A 237 18.74 -23.45 16.29
C GLU A 237 17.90 -22.92 15.16
N SER A 238 18.35 -23.21 13.92
CA SER A 238 17.60 -22.97 12.72
C SER A 238 16.25 -23.61 12.97
N LEU A 239 15.24 -22.79 13.25
CA LEU A 239 13.88 -23.16 13.03
C LEU A 239 13.85 -23.51 11.54
N GLN A 240 14.13 -24.77 11.25
CA GLN A 240 13.84 -25.35 9.96
C GLN A 240 12.37 -25.06 9.73
N ALA A 241 12.13 -24.06 8.91
CA ALA A 241 10.80 -23.82 8.38
C ALA A 241 10.29 -25.17 7.88
N PRO A 242 9.10 -25.61 8.29
CA PRO A 242 8.55 -26.84 7.76
C PRO A 242 8.56 -26.68 6.26
N ALA A 243 9.28 -27.56 5.61
CA ALA A 243 9.41 -27.62 4.16
C ALA A 243 8.00 -27.71 3.59
N LEU A 244 7.48 -26.56 3.14
CA LEU A 244 6.23 -26.52 2.42
C LEU A 244 6.44 -27.19 1.09
N ILE A 245 5.95 -28.40 1.03
CA ILE A 245 5.49 -29.22 -0.10
C ILE A 245 5.74 -28.50 -1.44
N GLN A 246 6.99 -28.47 -1.82
CA GLN A 246 7.36 -28.71 -3.19
C GLN A 246 7.38 -30.23 -3.30
N ALA A 247 6.81 -30.77 -4.35
CA ALA A 247 7.01 -32.16 -4.71
C ALA A 247 8.49 -32.35 -5.02
N THR A 248 9.28 -32.49 -3.98
CA THR A 248 10.69 -32.75 -4.05
C THR A 248 10.85 -34.26 -4.14
N GLY A 249 10.97 -34.76 -5.37
CA GLY A 249 11.78 -35.92 -5.57
C GLY A 249 13.16 -35.62 -4.97
N GLU A 250 13.72 -36.59 -4.27
CA GLU A 250 15.09 -36.51 -3.72
C GLU A 250 16.05 -36.00 -4.80
N GLY A 251 16.63 -34.79 -4.61
CA GLY A 251 17.63 -34.22 -5.50
C GLY A 251 17.27 -32.95 -6.25
N TYR A 252 16.05 -32.39 -6.10
CA TYR A 252 15.71 -31.12 -6.76
C TYR A 252 16.36 -29.92 -6.06
N VAL A 253 17.22 -29.20 -6.79
CA VAL A 253 17.80 -27.92 -6.36
C VAL A 253 17.16 -26.82 -7.19
N PHE A 254 16.48 -25.88 -6.52
CA PHE A 254 15.88 -24.71 -7.16
C PHE A 254 16.94 -23.87 -7.88
N ASP A 255 16.79 -23.67 -9.19
CA ASP A 255 17.67 -22.82 -9.99
C ASP A 255 16.99 -21.48 -10.29
N GLY A 256 17.32 -20.46 -9.48
CA GLY A 256 16.74 -19.12 -9.61
C GLY A 256 16.97 -18.44 -10.96
N GLU A 257 17.92 -18.89 -11.79
CA GLU A 257 18.13 -18.35 -13.14
C GLU A 257 17.08 -18.83 -14.16
N LYS A 258 16.45 -19.99 -13.91
CA LYS A 258 15.52 -20.66 -14.83
C LYS A 258 14.11 -20.77 -14.26
N GLU A 259 13.97 -20.64 -12.95
CA GLU A 259 12.74 -20.91 -12.25
C GLU A 259 12.36 -19.71 -11.37
N GLN A 260 11.06 -19.44 -11.29
CA GLN A 260 10.50 -18.51 -10.34
C GLN A 260 9.80 -19.25 -9.20
N ARG A 261 9.68 -18.62 -8.05
CA ARG A 261 8.77 -19.04 -6.99
C ARG A 261 7.34 -18.67 -7.36
N VAL A 262 6.38 -18.95 -6.47
CA VAL A 262 5.01 -18.47 -6.66
C VAL A 262 5.05 -16.94 -6.88
N GLY A 263 4.39 -16.49 -7.94
CA GLY A 263 4.39 -15.08 -8.29
C GLY A 263 3.58 -14.24 -7.31
N ILE A 264 4.07 -13.03 -7.01
CA ILE A 264 3.39 -12.02 -6.22
C ILE A 264 3.37 -10.70 -6.99
N VAL A 265 2.23 -10.03 -7.00
CA VAL A 265 2.10 -8.65 -7.48
C VAL A 265 2.03 -7.74 -6.28
N LEU A 266 2.91 -6.76 -6.20
CA LEU A 266 2.97 -5.82 -5.09
C LEU A 266 2.38 -4.48 -5.47
N GLY A 267 1.75 -3.79 -4.51
CA GLY A 267 1.49 -2.37 -4.66
C GLY A 267 2.80 -1.60 -4.85
N ILE A 268 2.82 -0.62 -5.76
CA ILE A 268 4.05 0.08 -6.15
C ILE A 268 4.74 0.76 -4.95
N GLY A 269 3.97 1.22 -3.97
CA GLY A 269 4.48 1.82 -2.73
C GLY A 269 5.20 0.84 -1.80
N LEU A 270 5.02 -0.49 -2.00
CA LEU A 270 5.76 -1.52 -1.26
C LEU A 270 7.16 -1.78 -1.83
N GLY A 271 7.43 -1.37 -3.07
CA GLY A 271 8.71 -1.61 -3.74
C GLY A 271 9.43 -0.35 -4.18
N SER A 272 8.85 0.84 -3.97
CA SER A 272 9.44 2.11 -4.38
C SER A 272 9.16 3.23 -3.39
N ILE A 273 10.03 4.24 -3.41
CA ILE A 273 9.86 5.50 -2.69
C ILE A 273 9.82 6.63 -3.69
N ARG A 274 8.77 7.45 -3.62
CA ARG A 274 8.66 8.66 -4.42
C ARG A 274 9.49 9.77 -3.80
N GLY A 275 10.51 10.23 -4.53
CA GLY A 275 11.42 11.29 -4.11
C GLY A 275 11.50 12.42 -5.12
N ARG A 276 12.14 13.54 -4.73
CA ARG A 276 12.55 14.60 -5.67
C ARG A 276 14.03 14.45 -5.94
N ASP A 277 14.39 14.48 -7.23
CA ASP A 277 15.80 14.52 -7.62
C ASP A 277 16.42 15.91 -7.38
N SER A 278 17.71 16.04 -7.67
CA SER A 278 18.45 17.31 -7.54
C SER A 278 17.92 18.44 -8.41
N GLU A 279 17.12 18.12 -9.44
CA GLU A 279 16.47 19.06 -10.35
C GLU A 279 15.04 19.42 -9.89
N GLY A 280 14.58 18.86 -8.75
CA GLY A 280 13.24 19.06 -8.21
C GLY A 280 12.15 18.24 -8.89
N LYS A 281 12.49 17.37 -9.85
CA LYS A 281 11.55 16.48 -10.54
C LYS A 281 11.22 15.30 -9.65
N ILE A 282 9.94 14.95 -9.59
CA ILE A 282 9.48 13.76 -8.85
C ILE A 282 9.89 12.52 -9.63
N ARG A 283 10.63 11.61 -8.97
CA ARG A 283 11.01 10.29 -9.51
C ARG A 283 10.71 9.20 -8.49
N ASP A 284 10.33 8.03 -8.99
CA ASP A 284 10.18 6.84 -8.18
C ASP A 284 11.52 6.11 -8.12
N HIS A 285 12.01 5.86 -6.90
CA HIS A 285 13.22 5.08 -6.64
C HIS A 285 12.82 3.67 -6.21
N TYR A 286 13.11 2.69 -7.06
CA TYR A 286 12.77 1.29 -6.83
C TYR A 286 13.88 0.59 -6.05
N TYR A 287 13.55 0.03 -4.90
CA TYR A 287 14.41 -0.85 -4.11
C TYR A 287 14.02 -2.32 -4.26
N LEU A 288 12.84 -2.62 -4.77
CA LEU A 288 12.40 -3.92 -5.25
C LEU A 288 12.01 -3.82 -6.72
N ARG A 289 12.23 -4.90 -7.46
CA ARG A 289 11.93 -4.97 -8.90
C ARG A 289 11.25 -6.28 -9.25
N PRO A 290 10.46 -6.36 -10.33
CA PRO A 290 10.03 -7.63 -10.89
C PRO A 290 11.26 -8.53 -11.14
N GLY A 291 11.22 -9.75 -10.58
CA GLY A 291 12.34 -10.69 -10.58
C GLY A 291 13.02 -10.87 -9.23
N ASP A 292 12.83 -9.96 -8.26
CA ASP A 292 13.31 -10.15 -6.89
C ASP A 292 12.42 -11.13 -6.12
N ASP A 293 13.02 -11.82 -5.13
CA ASP A 293 12.29 -12.68 -4.21
C ASP A 293 12.06 -11.94 -2.88
N VAL A 294 10.85 -12.09 -2.34
CA VAL A 294 10.45 -11.60 -1.02
C VAL A 294 9.91 -12.74 -0.16
N SER A 295 10.10 -12.65 1.16
CA SER A 295 9.51 -13.59 2.11
C SER A 295 8.30 -12.97 2.75
N VAL A 296 7.21 -13.73 2.86
CA VAL A 296 5.95 -13.27 3.46
C VAL A 296 5.56 -14.23 4.58
N ALA A 297 5.49 -13.69 5.79
CA ALA A 297 5.07 -14.42 6.98
C ALA A 297 3.59 -14.14 7.26
N PHE A 298 2.79 -15.19 7.43
CA PHE A 298 1.35 -15.12 7.71
C PHE A 298 0.86 -16.30 8.54
N PRO A 299 -0.29 -16.17 9.25
CA PRO A 299 -0.85 -17.27 10.04
C PRO A 299 -1.50 -18.34 9.16
N ASN A 300 -1.31 -19.62 9.53
CA ASN A 300 -2.08 -20.73 8.95
C ASN A 300 -3.54 -20.71 9.44
N ALA A 301 -4.39 -21.55 8.84
CA ALA A 301 -5.79 -21.72 9.24
C ALA A 301 -5.99 -22.71 10.40
N GLY A 302 -4.91 -23.24 10.97
CA GLY A 302 -4.99 -24.19 12.09
C GLY A 302 -5.38 -23.56 13.42
N THR A 303 -5.76 -24.40 14.38
CA THR A 303 -6.09 -23.98 15.74
C THR A 303 -5.17 -24.71 16.71
N PRO A 304 -4.24 -24.01 17.42
CA PRO A 304 -3.95 -22.59 17.34
C PRO A 304 -3.23 -22.18 16.02
N PRO A 305 -3.38 -20.92 15.57
CA PRO A 305 -2.69 -20.44 14.39
C PRO A 305 -1.16 -20.47 14.58
N ARG A 306 -0.42 -20.91 13.56
CA ARG A 306 1.05 -20.85 13.53
C ARG A 306 1.52 -19.96 12.40
N ALA A 307 2.60 -19.25 12.61
CA ALA A 307 3.23 -18.45 11.57
C ALA A 307 3.84 -19.38 10.52
N ILE A 308 3.60 -19.07 9.25
CA ILE A 308 4.21 -19.68 8.08
C ILE A 308 4.98 -18.61 7.35
N ASP A 309 6.17 -18.93 6.92
CA ASP A 309 7.00 -18.09 6.07
C ASP A 309 7.09 -18.71 4.67
N GLN A 310 6.73 -17.96 3.65
CA GLN A 310 6.78 -18.40 2.26
C GLN A 310 7.45 -17.35 1.38
N SER A 311 8.35 -17.83 0.53
CA SER A 311 9.02 -16.98 -0.46
C SER A 311 8.21 -16.90 -1.74
N PHE A 312 8.14 -15.67 -2.28
CA PHE A 312 7.47 -15.33 -3.52
C PHE A 312 8.42 -14.58 -4.45
N THR A 313 8.21 -14.69 -5.77
CA THR A 313 8.90 -13.87 -6.76
C THR A 313 7.99 -12.72 -7.19
N ILE A 314 8.48 -11.49 -7.13
CA ILE A 314 7.75 -10.31 -7.62
C ILE A 314 7.63 -10.42 -9.13
N VAL A 315 6.39 -10.49 -9.63
CA VAL A 315 6.12 -10.62 -11.06
C VAL A 315 5.64 -9.34 -11.71
N ASP A 316 5.02 -8.44 -10.94
CA ASP A 316 4.58 -7.13 -11.42
C ASP A 316 4.33 -6.18 -10.25
N PHE A 317 4.14 -4.90 -10.56
CA PHE A 317 3.63 -3.90 -9.64
C PHE A 317 2.22 -3.44 -10.04
N TYR A 318 1.44 -3.08 -9.02
CA TYR A 318 0.10 -2.54 -9.11
C TYR A 318 0.11 -1.06 -8.70
N GLU A 319 -0.37 -0.16 -9.56
CA GLU A 319 -0.44 1.27 -9.29
C GLU A 319 -1.85 1.81 -9.52
N SER A 320 -2.65 1.87 -8.48
CA SER A 320 -4.02 2.42 -8.53
C SER A 320 -4.08 3.93 -8.43
N LYS A 321 -2.96 4.58 -8.09
CA LYS A 321 -2.85 6.00 -7.71
C LYS A 321 -3.62 6.33 -6.41
N MET A 322 -3.93 5.32 -5.62
CA MET A 322 -4.44 5.45 -4.26
C MET A 322 -3.36 4.94 -3.30
N SER A 323 -2.67 5.88 -2.66
CA SER A 323 -1.47 5.59 -1.85
C SER A 323 -1.70 4.53 -0.77
N GLU A 324 -2.90 4.47 -0.19
CA GLU A 324 -3.26 3.50 0.84
C GLU A 324 -3.23 2.06 0.31
N TYR A 325 -3.80 1.82 -0.87
CA TYR A 325 -3.80 0.50 -1.50
C TYR A 325 -2.45 0.16 -2.10
N ASP A 326 -1.82 1.13 -2.77
CA ASP A 326 -0.52 0.97 -3.40
C ASP A 326 0.60 0.68 -2.40
N ALA A 327 0.43 1.08 -1.11
CA ALA A 327 1.40 0.86 -0.04
C ALA A 327 1.12 -0.37 0.84
N THR A 328 -0.02 -1.06 0.64
CA THR A 328 -0.43 -2.14 1.56
C THR A 328 -0.83 -3.44 0.87
N PHE A 329 -1.26 -3.43 -0.39
CA PHE A 329 -1.80 -4.61 -1.04
C PHE A 329 -0.72 -5.43 -1.74
N ALA A 330 -0.80 -6.75 -1.55
CA ALA A 330 0.00 -7.75 -2.23
C ALA A 330 -0.91 -8.88 -2.72
N PHE A 331 -0.83 -9.21 -4.01
CA PHE A 331 -1.72 -10.19 -4.65
C PHE A 331 -0.95 -11.45 -5.04
N VAL A 332 -1.56 -12.61 -4.78
CA VAL A 332 -1.00 -13.93 -5.10
C VAL A 332 -2.09 -14.84 -5.68
N PRO A 333 -1.75 -15.93 -6.37
CA PRO A 333 -2.74 -16.94 -6.78
C PRO A 333 -3.45 -17.52 -5.56
N ILE A 334 -4.79 -17.53 -5.58
CA ILE A 334 -5.61 -18.02 -4.46
C ILE A 334 -5.25 -19.46 -4.06
N GLN A 335 -5.03 -20.34 -5.04
CA GLN A 335 -4.72 -21.74 -4.79
C GLN A 335 -3.39 -21.94 -4.06
N ALA A 336 -2.38 -21.10 -4.38
CA ALA A 336 -1.10 -21.14 -3.70
C ALA A 336 -1.25 -20.73 -2.22
N LEU A 337 -2.02 -19.69 -1.96
CA LEU A 337 -2.27 -19.20 -0.61
C LEU A 337 -3.13 -20.17 0.22
N GLN A 338 -4.15 -20.79 -0.40
CA GLN A 338 -4.97 -21.82 0.25
C GLN A 338 -4.14 -23.04 0.64
N ARG A 339 -3.24 -23.53 -0.24
CA ARG A 339 -2.32 -24.62 0.07
C ARG A 339 -1.40 -24.25 1.22
N ALA A 340 -0.76 -23.10 1.15
CA ALA A 340 0.18 -22.65 2.16
C ALA A 340 -0.49 -22.53 3.54
N ARG A 341 -1.71 -22.01 3.60
CA ARG A 341 -2.47 -21.88 4.85
C ARG A 341 -3.08 -23.17 5.37
N GLY A 342 -3.14 -24.25 4.57
CA GLY A 342 -3.87 -25.46 4.92
C GLY A 342 -5.39 -25.26 4.89
N MET A 343 -5.88 -24.47 3.94
CA MET A 343 -7.30 -24.20 3.74
C MET A 343 -7.96 -25.12 2.72
N ILE A 344 -7.23 -26.07 2.17
CA ILE A 344 -7.78 -27.07 1.23
C ILE A 344 -8.22 -28.28 2.03
N ASP A 345 -9.49 -28.66 1.88
CA ASP A 345 -10.02 -29.89 2.46
C ASP A 345 -9.35 -31.11 1.80
N PRO A 346 -8.65 -31.97 2.57
CA PRO A 346 -7.96 -33.13 2.00
C PRO A 346 -8.88 -34.17 1.34
N GLN A 347 -10.16 -34.20 1.73
CA GLN A 347 -11.13 -35.20 1.22
C GLN A 347 -11.78 -34.74 -0.07
N THR A 348 -12.13 -33.46 -0.17
CA THR A 348 -12.85 -32.90 -1.31
C THR A 348 -11.96 -32.15 -2.30
N GLY A 349 -10.74 -31.75 -1.87
CA GLY A 349 -9.85 -30.90 -2.65
C GLY A 349 -10.33 -29.46 -2.78
N ILE A 350 -11.44 -29.08 -2.12
CA ILE A 350 -12.03 -27.75 -2.21
C ILE A 350 -11.32 -26.81 -1.24
N GLY A 351 -10.88 -25.66 -1.73
CA GLY A 351 -10.28 -24.60 -0.92
C GLY A 351 -11.34 -23.71 -0.25
N SER A 352 -11.17 -23.45 1.05
CA SER A 352 -11.96 -22.44 1.75
C SER A 352 -11.51 -21.03 1.36
N VAL A 353 -12.43 -20.05 1.46
CA VAL A 353 -12.18 -18.66 1.12
C VAL A 353 -12.55 -17.73 2.28
N THR A 354 -11.92 -16.56 2.39
CA THR A 354 -12.26 -15.60 3.45
C THR A 354 -13.40 -14.68 3.04
N SER A 355 -13.52 -14.42 1.74
CA SER A 355 -14.55 -13.54 1.21
C SER A 355 -14.97 -13.92 -0.21
N ILE A 356 -16.20 -13.52 -0.54
CA ILE A 356 -16.77 -13.62 -1.89
C ILE A 356 -17.10 -12.19 -2.32
N GLN A 357 -16.54 -11.77 -3.43
CA GLN A 357 -16.73 -10.45 -4.00
C GLN A 357 -17.69 -10.51 -5.17
N ILE A 358 -18.60 -9.53 -5.23
CA ILE A 358 -19.68 -9.49 -6.19
C ILE A 358 -19.71 -8.13 -6.89
N LYS A 359 -19.75 -8.15 -8.21
CA LYS A 359 -19.99 -6.98 -9.05
C LYS A 359 -21.41 -7.01 -9.57
N LEU A 360 -22.13 -5.91 -9.42
CA LEU A 360 -23.50 -5.76 -9.91
C LEU A 360 -23.52 -5.15 -11.31
N LYS A 361 -24.57 -5.41 -12.07
CA LYS A 361 -24.81 -4.71 -13.33
C LYS A 361 -25.14 -3.23 -13.10
N GLN A 362 -24.85 -2.39 -14.08
CA GLN A 362 -25.16 -0.97 -14.00
C GLN A 362 -26.66 -0.73 -13.79
N GLY A 363 -26.99 0.20 -12.86
CA GLY A 363 -28.36 0.56 -12.55
C GLY A 363 -29.04 -0.28 -11.47
N VAL A 364 -28.39 -1.33 -10.95
CA VAL A 364 -28.90 -2.12 -9.82
C VAL A 364 -28.72 -1.34 -8.53
N ASP A 365 -29.78 -1.32 -7.70
CA ASP A 365 -29.75 -0.67 -6.38
C ASP A 365 -28.89 -1.50 -5.40
N LEU A 366 -27.73 -0.94 -5.07
CA LEU A 366 -26.74 -1.55 -4.17
C LEU A 366 -27.32 -1.90 -2.79
N ALA A 367 -28.17 -1.01 -2.23
CA ALA A 367 -28.76 -1.22 -0.91
C ALA A 367 -29.75 -2.39 -0.92
N LYS A 368 -30.59 -2.45 -1.95
CA LYS A 368 -31.57 -3.57 -2.11
C LYS A 368 -30.83 -4.90 -2.30
N ALA A 369 -29.83 -4.95 -3.18
CA ALA A 369 -29.06 -6.17 -3.40
C ALA A 369 -28.35 -6.64 -2.13
N ARG A 370 -27.76 -5.72 -1.35
CA ARG A 370 -27.17 -6.01 -0.05
C ARG A 370 -28.20 -6.58 0.93
N ASP A 371 -29.36 -5.95 1.05
CA ASP A 371 -30.38 -6.35 2.03
C ASP A 371 -31.01 -7.71 1.68
N ILE A 372 -31.16 -8.04 0.38
CA ILE A 372 -31.54 -9.38 -0.09
C ILE A 372 -30.51 -10.42 0.40
N LEU A 373 -29.21 -10.16 0.20
CA LEU A 373 -28.16 -11.09 0.65
C LEU A 373 -28.05 -11.17 2.18
N ARG A 374 -28.29 -10.06 2.91
CA ARG A 374 -28.34 -10.08 4.38
C ARG A 374 -29.50 -10.93 4.91
N SER A 375 -30.62 -10.95 4.23
CA SER A 375 -31.74 -11.81 4.61
C SER A 375 -31.48 -13.29 4.34
N GLU A 376 -30.66 -13.59 3.33
CA GLU A 376 -30.25 -14.96 2.99
C GLU A 376 -29.13 -15.48 3.89
N PHE A 377 -28.18 -14.61 4.26
CA PHE A 377 -27.04 -14.94 5.13
C PHE A 377 -27.15 -14.13 6.43
N PRO A 378 -27.96 -14.58 7.39
CA PRO A 378 -28.16 -13.84 8.64
C PRO A 378 -26.87 -13.85 9.48
N PRO A 379 -26.68 -12.86 10.40
CA PRO A 379 -25.47 -12.72 11.20
C PRO A 379 -25.09 -13.95 12.03
N GLU A 380 -26.05 -14.80 12.37
CA GLU A 380 -25.85 -16.06 13.10
C GLU A 380 -25.00 -17.07 12.30
N SER A 381 -24.96 -16.94 10.99
CA SER A 381 -24.12 -17.79 10.11
C SER A 381 -22.63 -17.45 10.14
N MET A 382 -22.17 -16.54 11.01
CA MET A 382 -20.80 -15.99 11.06
C MET A 382 -20.35 -15.32 9.76
N VAL A 383 -21.31 -14.92 8.94
CA VAL A 383 -21.07 -14.26 7.65
C VAL A 383 -21.60 -12.83 7.74
N SER A 384 -20.84 -11.88 7.23
CA SER A 384 -21.25 -10.49 7.09
C SER A 384 -21.36 -10.12 5.62
N VAL A 385 -22.44 -9.42 5.26
CA VAL A 385 -22.65 -8.88 3.90
C VAL A 385 -22.52 -7.36 3.96
N ASN A 386 -21.50 -6.83 3.32
CA ASN A 386 -21.20 -5.41 3.30
C ASN A 386 -21.10 -4.89 1.88
N SER A 387 -21.52 -3.65 1.67
CA SER A 387 -21.20 -2.92 0.44
C SER A 387 -19.87 -2.20 0.57
N TRP A 388 -19.27 -1.81 -0.55
CA TRP A 388 -18.07 -0.99 -0.53
C TRP A 388 -18.27 0.33 0.26
N LYS A 389 -19.50 0.87 0.24
CA LYS A 389 -19.87 2.06 1.03
C LYS A 389 -19.86 1.79 2.53
N ASP A 390 -20.29 0.60 2.95
CA ASP A 390 -20.25 0.21 4.37
C ASP A 390 -18.81 0.05 4.85
N THR A 391 -17.95 -0.54 4.03
CA THR A 391 -16.53 -0.76 4.34
C THR A 391 -15.74 0.55 4.36
N GLN A 392 -16.04 1.46 3.43
CA GLN A 392 -15.38 2.77 3.34
C GLN A 392 -16.15 3.87 4.06
N GLY A 393 -17.11 3.51 4.91
CA GLY A 393 -17.95 4.44 5.67
C GLY A 393 -17.17 5.51 6.42
N PRO A 394 -16.13 5.20 7.19
CA PRO A 394 -15.32 6.21 7.90
C PRO A 394 -14.69 7.24 6.97
N LEU A 395 -14.14 6.81 5.84
CA LEU A 395 -13.53 7.71 4.85
C LEU A 395 -14.58 8.60 4.18
N LEU A 396 -15.71 8.03 3.76
CA LEU A 396 -16.81 8.78 3.17
C LEU A 396 -17.40 9.79 4.17
N ALA A 397 -17.53 9.42 5.45
CA ALA A 397 -17.98 10.30 6.51
C ALA A 397 -17.00 11.48 6.75
N ALA A 398 -15.68 11.21 6.70
CA ALA A 398 -14.67 12.25 6.82
C ALA A 398 -14.76 13.27 5.69
N VAL A 399 -14.90 12.83 4.44
CA VAL A 399 -15.09 13.71 3.27
C VAL A 399 -16.40 14.51 3.36
N ALA A 400 -17.50 13.88 3.80
CA ALA A 400 -18.78 14.57 4.00
C ALA A 400 -18.69 15.64 5.10
N MET A 401 -17.96 15.35 6.19
CA MET A 401 -17.72 16.32 7.27
C MET A 401 -16.88 17.49 6.78
N GLU A 402 -15.81 17.24 6.02
CA GLU A 402 -14.98 18.29 5.44
C GLU A 402 -15.80 19.21 4.53
N THR A 403 -16.59 18.64 3.63
CA THR A 403 -17.50 19.39 2.75
C THR A 403 -18.51 20.22 3.56
N THR A 404 -19.05 19.68 4.65
CA THR A 404 -19.97 20.39 5.53
C THR A 404 -19.30 21.59 6.21
N ILE A 405 -18.07 21.42 6.73
CA ILE A 405 -17.29 22.51 7.34
C ILE A 405 -17.00 23.61 6.31
N LEU A 406 -16.58 23.23 5.10
CA LEU A 406 -16.33 24.19 4.03
C LEU A 406 -17.62 24.98 3.68
N ASN A 407 -18.77 24.33 3.58
CA ASN A 407 -20.03 24.97 3.31
C ASN A 407 -20.43 25.97 4.42
N ILE A 408 -20.22 25.61 5.69
CA ILE A 408 -20.46 26.51 6.83
C ILE A 408 -19.53 27.74 6.74
N LEU A 409 -18.24 27.54 6.48
CA LEU A 409 -17.29 28.65 6.34
C LEU A 409 -17.66 29.56 5.17
N LEU A 410 -18.03 28.99 4.02
CA LEU A 410 -18.47 29.76 2.85
C LEU A 410 -19.76 30.50 3.13
N PHE A 411 -20.73 29.91 3.84
CA PHE A 411 -21.94 30.60 4.27
C PHE A 411 -21.61 31.79 5.17
N MET A 412 -20.69 31.68 6.12
CA MET A 412 -20.25 32.75 6.97
C MET A 412 -19.61 33.92 6.17
N ILE A 413 -18.79 33.60 5.17
CA ILE A 413 -18.19 34.59 4.28
C ILE A 413 -19.26 35.38 3.52
N ILE A 414 -20.28 34.67 2.98
CA ILE A 414 -21.39 35.28 2.26
C ILE A 414 -22.25 36.12 3.20
N ALA A 415 -22.48 35.69 4.43
CA ALA A 415 -23.22 36.46 5.44
C ALA A 415 -22.49 37.77 5.76
N VAL A 416 -21.18 37.75 5.99
CA VAL A 416 -20.38 38.97 6.23
C VAL A 416 -20.42 39.89 5.03
N ALA A 417 -20.30 39.39 3.81
CA ALA A 417 -20.45 40.18 2.58
C ALA A 417 -21.87 40.81 2.47
N GLY A 418 -22.90 40.02 2.82
CA GLY A 418 -24.29 40.50 2.86
C GLY A 418 -24.52 41.61 3.84
N PHE A 419 -23.96 41.57 5.05
CA PHE A 419 -23.99 42.68 6.01
C PHE A 419 -23.28 43.92 5.49
N GLY A 420 -22.16 43.72 4.78
CA GLY A 420 -21.47 44.86 4.12
C GLY A 420 -22.36 45.57 3.09
N ILE A 421 -23.13 44.81 2.28
CA ILE A 421 -24.09 45.39 1.34
C ILE A 421 -25.22 46.12 2.09
N LEU A 422 -25.78 45.49 3.12
CA LEU A 422 -26.86 46.05 3.92
C LEU A 422 -26.42 47.41 4.55
N ALA A 423 -25.22 47.46 5.12
CA ALA A 423 -24.64 48.66 5.67
C ALA A 423 -24.48 49.76 4.61
N THR A 424 -23.98 49.42 3.42
CA THR A 424 -23.83 50.34 2.29
C THR A 424 -25.19 50.87 1.80
N PHE A 425 -26.17 49.96 1.68
CA PHE A 425 -27.53 50.34 1.29
C PHE A 425 -28.18 51.28 2.32
N PHE A 426 -28.03 50.98 3.61
CA PHE A 426 -28.53 51.83 4.69
C PHE A 426 -27.93 53.21 4.63
N MET A 427 -26.61 53.32 4.43
CA MET A 427 -25.91 54.60 4.26
C MET A 427 -26.47 55.42 3.08
N ILE A 428 -26.69 54.77 1.92
CA ILE A 428 -27.27 55.39 0.73
C ILE A 428 -28.71 55.90 1.01
N VAL A 429 -29.53 55.10 1.70
CA VAL A 429 -30.90 55.47 2.05
C VAL A 429 -30.92 56.68 2.96
N VAL A 430 -30.08 56.73 4.03
CA VAL A 430 -29.99 57.86 4.94
C VAL A 430 -29.56 59.11 4.20
N GLU A 431 -28.54 59.08 3.33
CA GLU A 431 -28.09 60.20 2.51
C GLU A 431 -29.21 60.70 1.59
N LYS A 432 -29.94 59.80 0.92
CA LYS A 432 -31.04 60.17 0.04
C LYS A 432 -32.27 60.71 0.79
N THR A 433 -32.54 60.20 1.98
CA THR A 433 -33.64 60.69 2.83
C THR A 433 -33.37 62.17 3.24
N ARG A 434 -32.12 62.49 3.51
CA ARG A 434 -31.71 63.87 3.78
C ARG A 434 -31.93 64.76 2.56
N ASP A 435 -31.48 64.35 1.37
CA ASP A 435 -31.70 65.04 0.11
C ASP A 435 -33.19 65.28 -0.18
N ILE A 436 -34.03 64.27 0.02
CA ILE A 436 -35.48 64.35 -0.14
C ILE A 436 -36.09 65.29 0.88
N GLY A 437 -35.61 65.27 2.12
CA GLY A 437 -36.04 66.22 3.17
C GLY A 437 -35.81 67.68 2.77
N VAL A 438 -34.63 67.97 2.21
CA VAL A 438 -34.30 69.33 1.71
C VAL A 438 -35.21 69.69 0.54
N LEU A 439 -35.45 68.84 -0.42
CA LEU A 439 -36.35 69.12 -1.55
C LEU A 439 -37.81 69.34 -1.10
N LYS A 440 -38.29 68.57 -0.12
CA LYS A 440 -39.62 68.77 0.47
C LYS A 440 -39.73 70.07 1.19
N SER A 441 -38.69 70.54 1.90
CA SER A 441 -38.67 71.87 2.57
C SER A 441 -38.69 72.98 1.56
N LEU A 442 -38.21 72.84 0.35
CA LEU A 442 -38.30 73.78 -0.79
C LEU A 442 -39.60 73.69 -1.59
N GLY A 443 -40.59 72.86 -1.13
CA GLY A 443 -41.94 72.79 -1.74
C GLY A 443 -42.10 71.72 -2.81
N ALA A 444 -41.21 70.81 -2.94
CA ALA A 444 -41.37 69.65 -3.87
C ALA A 444 -42.54 68.73 -3.44
N SER A 445 -43.46 68.41 -4.39
CA SER A 445 -44.59 67.53 -4.12
C SER A 445 -44.12 66.06 -3.93
N GLY A 446 -44.87 65.30 -3.10
CA GLY A 446 -44.53 63.87 -2.86
C GLY A 446 -44.72 62.88 -4.04
N ASN A 447 -45.28 63.38 -5.14
CA ASN A 447 -45.64 62.63 -6.34
C ASN A 447 -44.81 63.04 -7.58
N GLY A 448 -43.71 63.75 -7.40
CA GLY A 448 -42.82 64.20 -8.48
C GLY A 448 -41.50 63.44 -8.54
#